data_173c00f940e741b7582ba0c5ae0723cb
#
_entry.id   173c00f940e741b7582ba0c5ae0723cb
#
_cell.length_a   1.000
_cell.length_b   1.000
_cell.length_c   1.000
_cell.angle_alpha   90.00
_cell.angle_beta   90.00
_cell.angle_gamma   90.00
#
_symmetry.space_group_name_H-M   'P 1'
#
loop_
_entity.id
_entity.type
_entity.pdbx_description
1 polymer ?
#
loop_
_entity_poly.entity_id
_entity_poly.type
_entity_poly.pdbx_seq_one_letter_code
_entity_poly.pdbx_strand_id
1 'polypeptide(L)'
;MSTMTAHSTPSDGQTRLAYILGVPLAPHCQRQWPQMGEVVSGRDLIAEVEGNFPELTLEVGRRLHLEDTIVVEWTCNYGDGRLYRNVSIAELHNGEAVSVTDYWGEPTATPEWRRPLTAPLDMPPDGIWKDAQHLSHY
;
A
#
# COMPACT_ATOMS: atom_id res chain seq x y z
N MET A 1 15.38 2.74 -0.35
CA MET A 1 13.97 2.78 0.07
C MET A 1 13.31 4.03 -0.49
N SER A 2 12.14 3.87 -1.03
CA SER A 2 11.43 4.97 -1.67
C SER A 2 10.38 5.55 -0.74
N THR A 3 10.42 6.86 -0.57
CA THR A 3 9.39 7.58 0.17
C THR A 3 8.77 8.58 -0.79
N MET A 4 7.45 8.66 -0.75
CA MET A 4 6.72 9.55 -1.62
C MET A 4 5.78 10.42 -0.78
N THR A 5 5.86 11.72 -0.97
CA THR A 5 4.90 12.63 -0.36
C THR A 5 3.72 12.76 -1.31
N ALA A 6 2.57 12.31 -0.87
CA ALA A 6 1.49 12.02 -1.79
C ALA A 6 0.53 13.18 -2.04
N HIS A 7 0.82 14.40 -1.56
CA HIS A 7 0.10 15.56 -2.03
C HIS A 7 0.45 15.84 -3.50
N SER A 8 1.56 15.28 -3.95
CA SER A 8 1.97 15.42 -5.35
C SER A 8 1.46 14.21 -6.13
N THR A 9 0.80 14.47 -7.24
CA THR A 9 0.44 13.42 -8.19
C THR A 9 1.73 12.84 -8.76
N PRO A 10 1.84 11.52 -8.84
CA PRO A 10 3.00 10.93 -9.51
C PRO A 10 3.13 11.47 -10.93
N SER A 11 4.37 11.72 -11.33
CA SER A 11 4.63 12.23 -12.67
C SER A 11 4.20 11.21 -13.73
N ASP A 12 4.00 11.70 -14.96
CA ASP A 12 3.70 10.86 -16.13
C ASP A 12 2.39 10.11 -16.04
N GLY A 13 1.41 10.65 -15.30
CA GLY A 13 0.10 10.02 -15.19
C GLY A 13 0.11 8.74 -14.37
N GLN A 14 1.22 8.41 -13.73
CA GLN A 14 1.29 7.23 -12.89
C GLN A 14 0.49 7.43 -11.63
N THR A 15 -0.38 6.48 -11.31
CA THR A 15 -1.12 6.53 -10.06
C THR A 15 -0.19 6.19 -8.88
N ARG A 16 -0.61 6.59 -7.69
CA ARG A 16 0.06 6.19 -6.46
C ARG A 16 0.08 4.67 -6.35
N LEU A 17 -1.03 4.03 -6.73
CA LEU A 17 -1.13 2.58 -6.67
C LEU A 17 -0.11 1.90 -7.59
N ALA A 18 0.08 2.42 -8.81
CA ALA A 18 1.08 1.86 -9.71
C ALA A 18 2.49 1.97 -9.12
N TYR A 19 2.77 3.07 -8.44
CA TYR A 19 4.04 3.20 -7.73
C TYR A 19 4.18 2.15 -6.64
N ILE A 20 3.12 1.93 -5.85
CA ILE A 20 3.13 0.94 -4.77
C ILE A 20 3.39 -0.46 -5.35
N LEU A 21 2.68 -0.81 -6.42
CA LEU A 21 2.80 -2.13 -7.02
C LEU A 21 4.09 -2.33 -7.80
N GLY A 22 4.63 -1.26 -8.38
CA GLY A 22 5.79 -1.35 -9.26
C GLY A 22 5.45 -1.77 -10.68
N VAL A 23 4.17 -1.75 -11.05
CA VAL A 23 3.70 -2.05 -12.41
C VAL A 23 2.58 -1.10 -12.77
N PRO A 24 2.35 -0.86 -14.08
CA PRO A 24 1.24 0.01 -14.48
C PRO A 24 -0.12 -0.65 -14.24
N LEU A 25 -1.14 0.17 -14.15
CA LEU A 25 -2.52 -0.30 -14.08
C LEU A 25 -3.09 -0.41 -15.49
N ALA A 26 -3.87 -1.46 -15.72
CA ALA A 26 -4.66 -1.53 -16.95
C ALA A 26 -5.75 -0.45 -16.90
N PRO A 27 -6.20 0.05 -18.06
CA PRO A 27 -7.24 1.09 -18.09
C PRO A 27 -8.51 0.68 -17.34
N HIS A 28 -8.84 -0.61 -17.32
CA HIS A 28 -10.04 -1.13 -16.68
C HIS A 28 -9.76 -1.73 -15.29
N CYS A 29 -8.59 -1.45 -14.71
CA CYS A 29 -8.21 -1.98 -13.41
C CYS A 29 -9.25 -1.63 -12.35
N GLN A 30 -9.57 -2.60 -11.50
CA GLN A 30 -10.47 -2.37 -10.36
C GLN A 30 -9.65 -2.39 -9.07
N ARG A 31 -9.94 -1.44 -8.20
CA ARG A 31 -9.32 -1.38 -6.87
C ARG A 31 -10.42 -1.62 -5.84
N GLN A 32 -10.24 -2.62 -5.01
CA GLN A 32 -11.26 -3.11 -4.09
C GLN A 32 -10.84 -2.88 -2.66
N TRP A 33 -11.78 -2.43 -1.84
CA TRP A 33 -11.59 -2.22 -0.41
C TRP A 33 -12.60 -3.05 0.37
N PRO A 34 -12.30 -4.33 0.62
CA PRO A 34 -13.27 -5.21 1.31
C PRO A 34 -13.70 -4.72 2.67
N GLN A 35 -12.82 -4.01 3.40
CA GLN A 35 -13.18 -3.49 4.73
C GLN A 35 -14.36 -2.53 4.66
N MET A 36 -14.51 -1.81 3.56
CA MET A 36 -15.60 -0.85 3.38
C MET A 36 -16.69 -1.39 2.44
N GLY A 37 -16.43 -2.53 1.79
CA GLY A 37 -17.35 -3.03 0.79
C GLY A 37 -17.41 -2.16 -0.46
N GLU A 38 -16.29 -1.56 -0.85
CA GLU A 38 -16.23 -0.61 -1.97
C GLU A 38 -15.34 -1.12 -3.08
N VAL A 39 -15.62 -0.67 -4.30
CA VAL A 39 -14.75 -0.88 -5.44
C VAL A 39 -14.66 0.42 -6.24
N VAL A 40 -13.47 0.72 -6.74
CA VAL A 40 -13.22 1.81 -7.68
C VAL A 40 -12.90 1.16 -9.01
N SER A 41 -13.69 1.46 -10.04
CA SER A 41 -13.57 0.81 -11.34
C SER A 41 -12.95 1.75 -12.36
N GLY A 42 -11.76 1.36 -12.83
CA GLY A 42 -11.06 2.09 -13.86
C GLY A 42 -9.89 2.91 -13.33
N ARG A 43 -8.80 2.89 -14.10
CA ARG A 43 -7.58 3.60 -13.73
C ARG A 43 -7.83 5.09 -13.49
N ASP A 44 -8.69 5.71 -14.31
CA ASP A 44 -8.94 7.14 -14.20
C ASP A 44 -9.67 7.49 -12.90
N LEU A 45 -10.63 6.65 -12.50
CA LEU A 45 -11.31 6.86 -11.21
C LEU A 45 -10.40 6.57 -10.04
N ILE A 46 -9.51 5.59 -10.16
CA ILE A 46 -8.51 5.33 -9.12
C ILE A 46 -7.66 6.58 -8.92
N ALA A 47 -7.19 7.19 -10.00
CA ALA A 47 -6.41 8.42 -9.91
C ALA A 47 -7.20 9.56 -9.29
N GLU A 48 -8.47 9.69 -9.65
CA GLU A 48 -9.32 10.75 -9.10
C GLU A 48 -9.53 10.57 -7.58
N VAL A 49 -9.79 9.36 -7.14
CA VAL A 49 -9.95 9.07 -5.71
C VAL A 49 -8.65 9.38 -4.97
N GLU A 50 -7.51 8.98 -5.53
CA GLU A 50 -6.22 9.29 -4.91
C GLU A 50 -6.00 10.79 -4.77
N GLY A 51 -6.42 11.56 -5.76
CA GLY A 51 -6.29 13.01 -5.72
C GLY A 51 -7.15 13.67 -4.65
N ASN A 52 -8.18 12.98 -4.17
CA ASN A 52 -9.07 13.50 -3.14
C ASN A 52 -8.67 13.06 -1.72
N PHE A 53 -7.67 12.20 -1.60
CA PHE A 53 -7.17 11.81 -0.30
C PHE A 53 -6.38 12.97 0.33
N PRO A 54 -6.33 13.05 1.66
CA PRO A 54 -5.43 13.99 2.31
C PRO A 54 -3.99 13.73 1.92
N GLU A 55 -3.14 14.74 2.12
CA GLU A 55 -1.71 14.54 1.94
C GLU A 55 -1.23 13.39 2.81
N LEU A 56 -0.35 12.57 2.26
CA LEU A 56 0.25 11.48 3.00
C LEU A 56 1.68 11.25 2.54
N THR A 57 2.47 10.65 3.42
CA THR A 57 3.73 10.05 3.03
C THR A 57 3.53 8.56 3.00
N LEU A 58 4.17 7.87 2.08
CA LEU A 58 4.09 6.43 2.00
C LEU A 58 5.46 5.84 1.76
N GLU A 59 5.64 4.62 2.23
CA GLU A 59 6.84 3.86 1.97
C GLU A 59 6.45 2.44 1.59
N VAL A 60 7.14 1.91 0.59
CA VAL A 60 6.91 0.55 0.11
C VAL A 60 7.87 -0.38 0.84
N GLY A 61 7.32 -1.43 1.43
CA GLY A 61 8.08 -2.44 2.13
C GLY A 61 8.40 -3.63 1.24
N ARG A 62 7.99 -4.82 1.71
CA ARG A 62 8.25 -6.05 0.96
C ARG A 62 7.30 -6.16 -0.22
N ARG A 63 7.85 -6.61 -1.35
CA ARG A 63 7.06 -6.82 -2.56
C ARG A 63 7.38 -8.21 -3.07
N LEU A 64 6.35 -9.05 -3.19
CA LEU A 64 6.47 -10.39 -3.72
C LEU A 64 5.78 -10.44 -5.07
N HIS A 65 6.51 -10.87 -6.08
CA HIS A 65 5.97 -10.97 -7.44
C HIS A 65 6.02 -12.44 -7.84
N LEU A 66 4.86 -13.08 -7.92
CA LEU A 66 4.71 -14.48 -8.26
C LEU A 66 3.86 -14.59 -9.50
N GLU A 67 4.48 -14.89 -10.64
CA GLU A 67 3.78 -15.02 -11.92
C GLU A 67 2.88 -13.80 -12.16
N ASP A 68 1.57 -13.98 -12.04
CA ASP A 68 0.60 -12.94 -12.33
C ASP A 68 0.05 -12.28 -11.07
N THR A 69 0.73 -12.42 -9.94
CA THR A 69 0.26 -11.86 -8.66
C THR A 69 1.39 -11.07 -8.01
N ILE A 70 1.06 -9.90 -7.51
CA ILE A 70 1.96 -9.10 -6.68
C ILE A 70 1.33 -8.92 -5.33
N VAL A 71 2.10 -9.17 -4.27
CA VAL A 71 1.70 -8.85 -2.91
C VAL A 71 2.71 -7.84 -2.39
N VAL A 72 2.24 -6.70 -1.90
CA VAL A 72 3.13 -5.64 -1.44
C VAL A 72 2.67 -5.12 -0.10
N GLU A 73 3.63 -4.95 0.81
CA GLU A 73 3.42 -4.28 2.09
C GLU A 73 3.87 -2.84 1.94
N TRP A 74 3.08 -1.93 2.48
CA TRP A 74 3.44 -0.52 2.46
C TRP A 74 2.80 0.17 3.67
N THR A 75 3.36 1.32 4.01
CA THR A 75 2.85 2.11 5.13
C THR A 75 2.51 3.49 4.63
N CYS A 76 1.59 4.15 5.33
CA CYS A 76 1.31 5.56 5.04
C CYS A 76 0.99 6.31 6.32
N ASN A 77 1.23 7.62 6.25
CA ASN A 77 0.99 8.54 7.36
C ASN A 77 0.40 9.81 6.76
N TYR A 78 -0.75 10.22 7.30
CA TYR A 78 -1.47 11.41 6.82
C TYR A 78 -1.06 12.68 7.56
N GLY A 79 0.02 12.62 8.33
CA GLY A 79 0.48 13.77 9.09
C GLY A 79 -0.17 13.93 10.46
N ASP A 80 -0.95 12.95 10.87
CA ASP A 80 -1.64 12.96 12.17
C ASP A 80 -0.94 12.11 13.22
N GLY A 81 0.27 11.63 12.93
CA GLY A 81 1.03 10.79 13.84
C GLY A 81 0.63 9.33 13.85
N ARG A 82 -0.33 8.93 13.01
CA ARG A 82 -0.80 7.56 12.93
C ARG A 82 -0.19 6.88 11.71
N LEU A 83 0.45 5.76 11.96
CA LEU A 83 1.07 4.98 10.88
C LEU A 83 0.15 3.82 10.53
N TYR A 84 -0.32 3.82 9.29
CA TYR A 84 -1.16 2.74 8.78
C TYR A 84 -0.28 1.73 8.08
N ARG A 85 -0.52 0.45 8.34
CA ARG A 85 0.22 -0.65 7.70
C ARG A 85 -0.73 -1.36 6.75
N ASN A 86 -0.32 -1.43 5.50
CA ASN A 86 -1.21 -1.84 4.43
C ASN A 86 -0.63 -3.01 3.65
N VAL A 87 -1.52 -3.79 3.06
CA VAL A 87 -1.15 -4.84 2.12
C VAL A 87 -2.03 -4.69 0.90
N SER A 88 -1.41 -4.68 -0.26
CA SER A 88 -2.13 -4.68 -1.53
C SER A 88 -1.79 -5.95 -2.30
N ILE A 89 -2.81 -6.58 -2.84
CA ILE A 89 -2.67 -7.79 -3.63
C ILE A 89 -3.20 -7.50 -5.02
N ALA A 90 -2.34 -7.64 -6.02
CA ALA A 90 -2.68 -7.30 -7.40
C ALA A 90 -2.64 -8.55 -8.27
N GLU A 91 -3.61 -8.65 -9.18
CA GLU A 91 -3.59 -9.65 -10.23
C GLU A 91 -3.26 -8.95 -11.54
N LEU A 92 -2.37 -9.58 -12.32
CA LEU A 92 -1.82 -8.99 -13.53
C LEU A 92 -2.31 -9.72 -14.76
N HIS A 93 -2.39 -8.97 -15.87
CA HIS A 93 -2.58 -9.54 -17.18
C HIS A 93 -1.70 -8.73 -18.13
N ASN A 94 -0.84 -9.43 -18.86
CA ASN A 94 0.13 -8.79 -19.76
C ASN A 94 0.96 -7.71 -19.07
N GLY A 95 1.35 -7.97 -17.81
CA GLY A 95 2.22 -7.07 -17.08
C GLY A 95 1.53 -5.86 -16.47
N GLU A 96 0.22 -5.76 -16.61
CA GLU A 96 -0.54 -4.65 -16.03
C GLU A 96 -1.49 -5.18 -14.97
N ALA A 97 -1.71 -4.40 -13.91
CA ALA A 97 -2.64 -4.78 -12.86
C ALA A 97 -4.06 -4.61 -13.35
N VAL A 98 -4.86 -5.66 -13.24
CA VAL A 98 -6.27 -5.65 -13.65
C VAL A 98 -7.21 -5.67 -12.44
N SER A 99 -6.73 -6.12 -11.29
CA SER A 99 -7.52 -6.17 -10.06
C SER A 99 -6.57 -5.99 -8.89
N VAL A 100 -6.92 -5.11 -7.97
CA VAL A 100 -6.11 -4.86 -6.78
C VAL A 100 -7.02 -4.86 -5.57
N THR A 101 -6.62 -5.59 -4.54
CA THR A 101 -7.33 -5.61 -3.26
C THR A 101 -6.43 -5.00 -2.20
N ASP A 102 -6.94 -4.00 -1.48
CA ASP A 102 -6.20 -3.37 -0.40
C ASP A 102 -6.79 -3.74 0.94
N TYR A 103 -5.93 -4.05 1.88
CA TYR A 103 -6.25 -4.14 3.30
C TYR A 103 -5.38 -3.18 4.05
N TRP A 104 -5.90 -2.58 5.11
CA TRP A 104 -5.10 -1.67 5.91
C TRP A 104 -5.35 -1.91 7.39
N GLY A 105 -4.33 -1.61 8.19
CA GLY A 105 -4.40 -1.72 9.63
C GLY A 105 -4.13 -0.39 10.28
N GLU A 106 -5.05 0.05 11.14
CA GLU A 106 -4.82 1.20 11.99
C GLU A 106 -3.96 0.79 13.18
N PRO A 107 -3.08 1.68 13.65
CA PRO A 107 -2.34 1.40 14.87
C PRO A 107 -3.30 1.35 16.07
N THR A 108 -3.16 0.30 16.87
CA THR A 108 -3.96 0.12 18.05
C THR A 108 -3.06 -0.28 19.22
N ALA A 109 -3.52 0.03 20.42
CA ALA A 109 -2.77 -0.34 21.62
C ALA A 109 -2.89 -1.85 21.88
N THR A 110 -1.84 -2.42 22.45
CA THR A 110 -1.88 -3.82 22.87
C THR A 110 -2.89 -4.01 23.98
N PRO A 111 -3.83 -4.95 23.84
CA PRO A 111 -4.77 -5.24 24.92
C PRO A 111 -4.06 -5.69 26.20
N GLU A 112 -4.62 -5.33 27.34
CA GLU A 112 -3.99 -5.66 28.62
C GLU A 112 -3.84 -7.16 28.85
N TRP A 113 -4.81 -7.94 28.38
CA TRP A 113 -4.82 -9.37 28.67
C TRP A 113 -3.63 -10.11 28.06
N ARG A 114 -3.01 -9.56 27.02
CA ARG A 114 -1.85 -10.23 26.42
C ARG A 114 -0.54 -9.47 26.60
N ARG A 115 -0.60 -8.28 27.20
CA ARG A 115 0.61 -7.46 27.36
C ARG A 115 1.76 -8.19 28.07
N PRO A 116 1.49 -9.02 29.09
CA PRO A 116 2.58 -9.77 29.73
C PRO A 116 3.19 -10.85 28.85
N LEU A 117 2.53 -11.22 27.77
CA LEU A 117 2.96 -12.31 26.89
C LEU A 117 3.64 -11.83 25.61
N THR A 118 3.65 -10.53 25.38
CA THR A 118 4.21 -9.96 24.17
C THR A 118 5.26 -8.91 24.51
N ALA A 119 6.08 -8.59 23.53
CA ALA A 119 7.09 -7.54 23.66
C ALA A 119 6.93 -6.56 22.52
N PRO A 120 7.40 -5.32 22.67
CA PRO A 120 7.38 -4.37 21.57
C PRO A 120 8.14 -4.92 20.37
N LEU A 121 7.57 -4.71 19.19
CA LEU A 121 8.22 -5.13 17.97
C LEU A 121 9.32 -4.14 17.62
N ASP A 122 10.52 -4.65 17.34
CA ASP A 122 11.66 -3.81 16.97
C ASP A 122 11.53 -3.41 15.49
N MET A 123 11.02 -2.23 15.24
CA MET A 123 10.81 -1.70 13.90
C MET A 123 11.33 -0.28 13.81
N PRO A 124 11.75 0.15 12.61
CA PRO A 124 12.09 1.55 12.39
C PRO A 124 10.90 2.46 12.70
N PRO A 125 11.14 3.72 13.09
CA PRO A 125 10.06 4.66 13.41
C PRO A 125 9.11 4.92 12.24
N ASP A 126 9.59 4.80 11.01
CA ASP A 126 8.76 4.99 9.82
C ASP A 126 7.87 3.78 9.53
N GLY A 127 8.03 2.70 10.27
CA GLY A 127 7.20 1.52 10.12
C GLY A 127 7.60 0.57 9.01
N ILE A 128 8.73 0.82 8.37
CA ILE A 128 9.22 -0.04 7.30
C ILE A 128 9.94 -1.23 7.92
N TRP A 129 9.77 -2.39 7.35
CA TRP A 129 10.46 -3.59 7.78
C TRP A 129 11.96 -3.43 7.56
N LYS A 130 12.77 -3.86 8.53
CA LYS A 130 14.20 -3.64 8.50
C LYS A 130 14.87 -4.07 7.21
N ASP A 131 14.50 -5.20 6.68
CA ASP A 131 15.13 -5.75 5.48
C ASP A 131 14.18 -5.76 4.30
N ALA A 132 13.25 -4.80 4.29
CA ALA A 132 12.20 -4.77 3.28
C ALA A 132 12.75 -4.72 1.86
N GLN A 133 13.76 -3.90 1.63
CA GLN A 133 14.34 -3.78 0.29
C GLN A 133 15.00 -5.06 -0.17
N HIS A 134 15.60 -5.77 0.77
CA HIS A 134 16.21 -7.05 0.46
C HIS A 134 15.17 -8.07 -0.02
N LEU A 135 13.98 -7.98 0.52
CA LEU A 135 12.90 -8.89 0.19
C LEU A 135 12.11 -8.47 -1.05
N SER A 136 12.24 -7.24 -1.49
CA SER A 136 11.44 -6.71 -2.60
C SER A 136 11.91 -7.17 -3.97
N HIS A 137 12.90 -8.03 -4.04
CA HIS A 137 13.43 -8.55 -5.30
C HIS A 137 12.79 -9.87 -5.74
N TYR A 138 11.81 -10.33 -5.06
CA TYR A 138 11.12 -11.56 -5.43
C TYR A 138 10.15 -11.36 -6.58
#